data_2f70baaaee36c89fe96382819e6428e7
#
_entry.id   2f70baaaee36c89fe96382819e6428e7
#
_cell.length_a   1.000
_cell.length_b   1.000
_cell.length_c   1.000
_cell.angle_alpha   90.00
_cell.angle_beta   90.00
_cell.angle_gamma   90.00
#
_symmetry.space_group_name_H-M   'P 1'
#
loop_
_entity.id
_entity.type
_entity.pdbx_description
1 polymer ?
#
loop_
_entity_poly.entity_id
_entity_poly.type
_entity_poly.pdbx_seq_one_letter_code
_entity_poly.pdbx_strand_id
1 'polypeptide(L)'
;MEEKTRKPFMDIDFFEGLTGEIPAETPKGVEDVGQRIRKIREEKGLALEELSRLTGFDVQFLSSLEKNEAQPQLGTVIRLSKALDSAFGRLVSGVGDKLYSITRKNERRTISRSTSKTGKRQVYTYKSLAPEVKGRHMEALIVQLDVDPEKEISVHEGEEFIFVLDGIVVLEIGDEKFELEPGDSVYYLSTTPHHIAAKDDKATILAVLYEG
;
A
#
# COMPACT_ATOMS: atom_id res chain seq x y z
N MET A 1 -45.14 18.00 17.76
CA MET A 1 -44.30 16.79 17.72
C MET A 1 -43.47 16.93 16.47
N GLU A 2 -42.25 17.44 16.60
CA GLU A 2 -41.30 17.56 15.48
C GLU A 2 -40.57 16.23 15.29
N GLU A 3 -40.76 15.64 14.13
CA GLU A 3 -40.09 14.46 13.69
C GLU A 3 -38.61 14.80 13.37
N LYS A 4 -37.72 14.47 14.31
CA LYS A 4 -36.28 14.56 14.07
C LYS A 4 -35.90 13.53 13.00
N THR A 5 -35.82 13.95 11.75
CA THR A 5 -35.16 13.19 10.66
C THR A 5 -33.72 12.90 11.07
N ARG A 6 -33.42 11.66 11.37
CA ARG A 6 -32.05 11.17 11.52
C ARG A 6 -31.34 11.37 10.20
N LYS A 7 -30.35 12.25 10.15
CA LYS A 7 -29.41 12.31 9.01
C LYS A 7 -28.70 10.96 8.91
N PRO A 8 -28.48 10.46 7.69
CA PRO A 8 -27.70 9.23 7.51
C PRO A 8 -26.32 9.38 8.12
N PHE A 9 -25.80 8.32 8.73
CA PHE A 9 -24.58 8.29 9.55
C PHE A 9 -23.28 8.54 8.75
N MET A 10 -23.37 8.68 7.44
CA MET A 10 -22.25 8.95 6.55
C MET A 10 -22.55 10.17 5.68
N ASP A 11 -21.77 11.21 5.87
CA ASP A 11 -21.78 12.39 5.03
C ASP A 11 -21.03 12.08 3.74
N ILE A 12 -21.70 12.10 2.59
CA ILE A 12 -21.09 11.85 1.27
C ILE A 12 -19.93 12.81 1.04
N ASP A 13 -20.03 14.05 1.51
CA ASP A 13 -18.97 15.06 1.43
C ASP A 13 -17.66 14.62 2.14
N PHE A 14 -17.75 13.74 3.15
CA PHE A 14 -16.58 13.20 3.84
C PHE A 14 -15.73 12.33 2.90
N PHE A 15 -16.37 11.52 2.06
CA PHE A 15 -15.67 10.63 1.10
C PHE A 15 -15.10 11.40 -0.10
N GLU A 16 -15.83 12.36 -0.67
CA GLU A 16 -15.28 13.24 -1.72
C GLU A 16 -14.02 13.95 -1.22
N GLY A 17 -14.01 14.31 0.06
CA GLY A 17 -12.83 14.84 0.73
C GLY A 17 -11.64 13.89 0.80
N LEU A 18 -11.84 12.55 0.79
CA LEU A 18 -10.78 11.54 0.85
C LEU A 18 -10.16 11.24 -0.52
N THR A 19 -10.93 11.38 -1.61
CA THR A 19 -10.57 10.91 -2.95
C THR A 19 -9.84 11.95 -3.83
N GLY A 20 -9.55 13.16 -3.32
CA GLY A 20 -8.89 14.21 -4.12
C GLY A 20 -7.68 13.71 -4.93
N GLU A 21 -7.52 14.23 -6.15
CA GLU A 21 -6.43 13.86 -7.08
C GLU A 21 -5.06 13.83 -6.40
N ILE A 22 -4.29 12.79 -6.67
CA ILE A 22 -2.94 12.63 -6.16
C ILE A 22 -1.98 13.35 -7.11
N PRO A 23 -1.35 14.49 -6.74
CA PRO A 23 -0.41 15.18 -7.61
C PRO A 23 0.74 14.26 -8.03
N ALA A 24 1.16 14.35 -9.29
CA ALA A 24 2.27 13.56 -9.84
C ALA A 24 3.66 13.96 -9.31
N GLU A 25 3.75 14.97 -8.44
CA GLU A 25 5.03 15.45 -7.93
C GLU A 25 5.63 14.52 -6.88
N THR A 26 6.86 14.08 -7.11
CA THR A 26 7.67 13.40 -6.10
C THR A 26 8.08 14.43 -5.04
N PRO A 27 7.73 14.28 -3.75
CA PRO A 27 8.16 15.21 -2.71
C PRO A 27 9.70 15.20 -2.63
N LYS A 28 10.33 16.35 -2.81
CA LYS A 28 11.77 16.51 -2.57
C LYS A 28 12.05 16.23 -1.09
N GLY A 29 12.85 15.20 -0.79
CA GLY A 29 13.37 14.91 0.55
C GLY A 29 12.77 13.69 1.28
N VAL A 30 11.96 12.87 0.64
CA VAL A 30 11.53 11.58 1.20
C VAL A 30 12.52 10.50 0.75
N GLU A 31 13.16 9.85 1.70
CA GLU A 31 13.95 8.63 1.42
C GLU A 31 13.05 7.61 0.73
N ASP A 32 13.41 7.17 -0.46
CA ASP A 32 12.64 6.25 -1.26
C ASP A 32 12.64 4.85 -0.61
N VAL A 33 11.60 4.05 -0.85
CA VAL A 33 11.47 2.69 -0.30
C VAL A 33 12.71 1.86 -0.61
N GLY A 34 13.27 1.95 -1.81
CA GLY A 34 14.48 1.24 -2.22
C GLY A 34 15.69 1.61 -1.37
N GLN A 35 15.90 2.88 -1.07
CA GLN A 35 16.99 3.34 -0.21
C GLN A 35 16.83 2.85 1.23
N ARG A 36 15.59 2.78 1.75
CA ARG A 36 15.33 2.23 3.09
C ARG A 36 15.57 0.72 3.15
N ILE A 37 15.15 -0.02 2.12
CA ILE A 37 15.46 -1.45 1.98
C ILE A 37 16.97 -1.66 2.05
N ARG A 38 17.72 -0.94 1.22
CA ARG A 38 19.19 -1.00 1.20
C ARG A 38 19.80 -0.70 2.55
N LYS A 39 19.40 0.40 3.19
CA LYS A 39 19.91 0.82 4.48
C LYS A 39 19.70 -0.24 5.57
N ILE A 40 18.47 -0.80 5.66
CA ILE A 40 18.16 -1.83 6.65
C ILE A 40 18.93 -3.12 6.35
N ARG A 41 19.07 -3.51 5.08
CA ARG A 41 19.88 -4.66 4.68
C ARG A 41 21.34 -4.48 5.09
N GLU A 42 21.94 -3.33 4.82
CA GLU A 42 23.31 -3.00 5.18
C GLU A 42 23.51 -2.92 6.69
N GLU A 43 22.58 -2.33 7.44
CA GLU A 43 22.58 -2.33 8.92
C GLU A 43 22.59 -3.74 9.51
N LYS A 44 21.96 -4.71 8.82
CA LYS A 44 21.93 -6.12 9.21
C LYS A 44 23.12 -6.92 8.65
N GLY A 45 24.00 -6.31 7.88
CA GLY A 45 25.19 -6.96 7.29
C GLY A 45 24.84 -7.98 6.22
N LEU A 46 23.64 -7.95 5.64
CA LEU A 46 23.19 -8.91 4.64
C LEU A 46 23.70 -8.53 3.23
N ALA A 47 24.20 -9.54 2.48
CA ALA A 47 24.45 -9.39 1.06
C ALA A 47 23.14 -9.46 0.25
N LEU A 48 23.12 -8.94 -0.99
CA LEU A 48 21.94 -9.03 -1.87
C LEU A 48 21.58 -10.49 -2.16
N GLU A 49 22.58 -11.36 -2.33
CA GLU A 49 22.40 -12.79 -2.55
C GLU A 49 21.71 -13.47 -1.36
N GLU A 50 21.98 -12.99 -0.17
CA GLU A 50 21.36 -13.51 1.05
C GLU A 50 19.91 -13.05 1.16
N LEU A 51 19.64 -11.78 0.88
CA LEU A 51 18.29 -11.26 0.80
C LEU A 51 17.48 -11.95 -0.31
N SER A 52 18.09 -12.24 -1.46
CA SER A 52 17.50 -13.05 -2.53
C SER A 52 17.07 -14.43 -2.05
N ARG A 53 17.94 -15.12 -1.31
CA ARG A 53 17.64 -16.44 -0.71
C ARG A 53 16.48 -16.39 0.29
N LEU A 54 16.43 -15.36 1.13
CA LEU A 54 15.39 -15.18 2.16
C LEU A 54 14.03 -14.83 1.54
N THR A 55 14.04 -14.06 0.45
CA THR A 55 12.80 -13.56 -0.16
C THR A 55 12.35 -14.36 -1.38
N GLY A 56 13.24 -15.12 -2.01
CA GLY A 56 13.00 -15.76 -3.29
C GLY A 56 12.97 -14.78 -4.49
N PHE A 57 13.30 -13.50 -4.28
CA PHE A 57 13.43 -12.55 -5.38
C PHE A 57 14.80 -12.64 -6.05
N ASP A 58 14.84 -12.37 -7.36
CA ASP A 58 16.09 -12.31 -8.12
C ASP A 58 17.01 -11.18 -7.62
N VAL A 59 18.33 -11.42 -7.61
CA VAL A 59 19.33 -10.43 -7.16
C VAL A 59 19.29 -9.17 -8.02
N GLN A 60 19.05 -9.30 -9.33
CA GLN A 60 18.97 -8.14 -10.24
C GLN A 60 17.73 -7.30 -9.91
N PHE A 61 16.60 -7.95 -9.64
CA PHE A 61 15.39 -7.26 -9.19
C PHE A 61 15.62 -6.51 -7.88
N LEU A 62 16.20 -7.15 -6.86
CA LEU A 62 16.54 -6.49 -5.59
C LEU A 62 17.49 -5.31 -5.79
N SER A 63 18.51 -5.47 -6.65
CA SER A 63 19.41 -4.37 -6.98
C SER A 63 18.70 -3.20 -7.64
N SER A 64 17.75 -3.47 -8.55
CA SER A 64 16.97 -2.42 -9.21
C SER A 64 16.04 -1.69 -8.24
N LEU A 65 15.46 -2.42 -7.27
CA LEU A 65 14.68 -1.80 -6.18
C LEU A 65 15.53 -0.85 -5.34
N GLU A 66 16.71 -1.30 -4.89
CA GLU A 66 17.62 -0.50 -4.05
C GLU A 66 18.16 0.74 -4.77
N LYS A 67 18.23 0.71 -6.11
CA LYS A 67 18.62 1.84 -6.95
C LYS A 67 17.45 2.74 -7.37
N ASN A 68 16.22 2.40 -6.97
CA ASN A 68 15.00 3.07 -7.41
C ASN A 68 14.76 3.02 -8.94
N GLU A 69 15.34 2.03 -9.61
CA GLU A 69 15.12 1.72 -11.03
C GLU A 69 13.81 0.93 -11.23
N ALA A 70 13.35 0.24 -10.18
CA ALA A 70 12.05 -0.41 -10.08
C ALA A 70 11.34 0.01 -8.80
N GLN A 71 10.01 0.03 -8.83
CA GLN A 71 9.17 0.36 -7.67
C GLN A 71 8.53 -0.93 -7.17
N PRO A 72 8.71 -1.29 -5.88
CA PRO A 72 8.15 -2.53 -5.37
C PRO A 72 6.64 -2.44 -5.23
N GLN A 73 5.96 -3.54 -5.54
CA GLN A 73 4.57 -3.72 -5.17
C GLN A 73 4.42 -3.93 -3.67
N LEU A 74 3.20 -3.78 -3.16
CA LEU A 74 2.90 -3.90 -1.74
C LEU A 74 3.35 -5.26 -1.18
N GLY A 75 2.96 -6.37 -1.83
CA GLY A 75 3.38 -7.71 -1.43
C GLY A 75 4.90 -7.92 -1.44
N THR A 76 5.62 -7.27 -2.36
CA THR A 76 7.09 -7.27 -2.38
C THR A 76 7.65 -6.58 -1.13
N VAL A 77 7.10 -5.43 -0.75
CA VAL A 77 7.55 -4.69 0.44
C VAL A 77 7.26 -5.47 1.71
N ILE A 78 6.10 -6.11 1.81
CA ILE A 78 5.73 -6.96 2.95
C ILE A 78 6.71 -8.15 3.07
N ARG A 79 7.01 -8.84 1.97
CA ARG A 79 7.98 -9.95 1.98
C ARG A 79 9.39 -9.50 2.36
N LEU A 80 9.80 -8.31 1.89
CA LEU A 80 11.09 -7.71 2.27
C LEU A 80 11.11 -7.29 3.74
N SER A 81 10.01 -6.76 4.28
CA SER A 81 9.92 -6.37 5.69
C SER A 81 10.16 -7.56 6.61
N LYS A 82 9.57 -8.71 6.29
CA LYS A 82 9.78 -9.96 7.02
C LYS A 82 11.21 -10.46 6.92
N ALA A 83 11.75 -10.56 5.71
CA ALA A 83 13.12 -11.05 5.49
C ALA A 83 14.15 -10.15 6.19
N LEU A 84 13.85 -8.87 6.29
CA LEU A 84 14.66 -7.89 6.99
C LEU A 84 14.31 -7.75 8.48
N ASP A 85 13.36 -8.56 9.01
CA ASP A 85 12.88 -8.44 10.39
C ASP A 85 12.66 -6.96 10.76
N SER A 86 11.87 -6.29 9.96
CA SER A 86 11.60 -4.87 10.06
C SER A 86 10.12 -4.62 9.80
N ALA A 87 9.48 -3.83 10.65
CA ALA A 87 8.07 -3.50 10.44
C ALA A 87 7.85 -2.88 9.06
N PHE A 88 6.82 -3.34 8.34
CA PHE A 88 6.43 -2.85 7.02
C PHE A 88 6.36 -1.33 6.96
N GLY A 89 5.73 -0.71 7.95
CA GLY A 89 5.66 0.74 8.05
C GLY A 89 7.01 1.44 8.09
N ARG A 90 8.07 0.79 8.59
CA ARG A 90 9.44 1.33 8.57
C ARG A 90 9.98 1.41 7.14
N LEU A 91 9.69 0.42 6.31
CA LEU A 91 10.08 0.43 4.90
C LEU A 91 9.29 1.46 4.09
N VAL A 92 7.99 1.51 4.29
CA VAL A 92 7.06 2.33 3.48
C VAL A 92 7.05 3.79 3.90
N SER A 93 6.90 4.06 5.20
CA SER A 93 6.69 5.41 5.74
C SER A 93 7.86 5.94 6.57
N GLY A 94 8.89 5.11 6.79
CA GLY A 94 10.01 5.45 7.69
C GLY A 94 9.68 5.20 9.17
N VAL A 95 10.59 5.61 10.04
CA VAL A 95 10.47 5.41 11.49
C VAL A 95 9.78 6.62 12.11
N GLY A 96 8.59 6.39 12.66
CA GLY A 96 7.93 7.38 13.51
C GLY A 96 8.51 7.38 14.92
N ASP A 97 8.41 8.51 15.59
CA ASP A 97 8.87 8.72 16.97
C ASP A 97 7.75 9.10 17.95
N LYS A 98 6.52 9.27 17.43
CA LYS A 98 5.34 9.71 18.18
C LYS A 98 4.45 8.54 18.61
N LEU A 99 3.66 8.77 19.66
CA LEU A 99 2.66 7.80 20.13
C LEU A 99 1.35 7.88 19.34
N TYR A 100 1.13 8.95 18.58
CA TYR A 100 -0.04 9.17 17.73
C TYR A 100 0.33 9.96 16.48
N SER A 101 -0.51 9.87 15.46
CA SER A 101 -0.41 10.67 14.23
C SER A 101 -1.78 11.23 13.88
N ILE A 102 -1.82 12.51 13.50
CA ILE A 102 -2.99 13.14 12.92
C ILE A 102 -2.58 13.59 11.52
N THR A 103 -3.11 12.93 10.50
CA THR A 103 -2.80 13.25 9.11
C THR A 103 -3.97 14.00 8.49
N ARG A 104 -3.79 15.28 8.22
CA ARG A 104 -4.80 16.10 7.54
C ARG A 104 -4.84 15.76 6.06
N LYS A 105 -5.99 15.94 5.41
CA LYS A 105 -6.20 15.63 3.99
C LYS A 105 -5.11 16.23 3.09
N ASN A 106 -4.78 17.49 3.29
CA ASN A 106 -3.80 18.24 2.50
C ASN A 106 -2.33 17.98 2.89
N GLU A 107 -2.09 17.21 3.98
CA GLU A 107 -0.76 16.88 4.48
C GLU A 107 -0.34 15.44 4.12
N ARG A 108 -1.23 14.68 3.49
CA ARG A 108 -0.94 13.31 3.06
C ARG A 108 0.19 13.30 2.05
N ARG A 109 1.22 12.53 2.36
CA ARG A 109 2.37 12.37 1.47
C ARG A 109 2.28 11.05 0.72
N THR A 110 2.58 11.07 -0.56
CA THR A 110 2.80 9.82 -1.31
C THR A 110 4.08 9.19 -0.77
N ILE A 111 3.96 7.95 -0.28
CA ILE A 111 5.06 7.22 0.33
C ILE A 111 5.68 6.20 -0.61
N SER A 112 4.89 5.69 -1.55
CA SER A 112 5.35 4.74 -2.55
C SER A 112 4.46 4.80 -3.79
N ARG A 113 5.02 4.34 -4.90
CA ARG A 113 4.31 4.02 -6.13
C ARG A 113 4.75 2.64 -6.56
N SER A 114 3.85 1.83 -7.06
CA SER A 114 4.17 0.53 -7.62
C SER A 114 4.01 0.58 -9.13
N THR A 115 4.92 -0.07 -9.83
CA THR A 115 4.86 -0.23 -11.28
C THR A 115 4.61 -1.69 -11.64
N SER A 116 4.12 -1.95 -12.84
CA SER A 116 4.05 -3.30 -13.39
C SER A 116 5.44 -3.94 -13.45
N LYS A 117 5.51 -5.27 -13.58
CA LYS A 117 6.78 -6.04 -13.69
C LYS A 117 7.74 -5.48 -14.72
N THR A 118 7.22 -4.91 -15.80
CA THR A 118 8.02 -4.29 -16.86
C THR A 118 8.50 -2.88 -16.52
N GLY A 119 8.10 -2.32 -15.37
CA GLY A 119 8.43 -0.96 -14.94
C GLY A 119 7.78 0.15 -15.77
N LYS A 120 6.94 -0.21 -16.77
CA LYS A 120 6.42 0.75 -17.76
C LYS A 120 5.15 1.44 -17.34
N ARG A 121 4.41 0.89 -16.38
CA ARG A 121 3.10 1.42 -15.96
C ARG A 121 3.00 1.47 -14.45
N GLN A 122 2.58 2.63 -13.93
CA GLN A 122 2.21 2.76 -12.53
C GLN A 122 0.89 2.01 -12.30
N VAL A 123 0.83 1.20 -11.25
CA VAL A 123 -0.35 0.38 -10.91
C VAL A 123 -0.97 0.85 -9.60
N TYR A 124 -0.14 1.29 -8.65
CA TYR A 124 -0.61 1.75 -7.34
C TYR A 124 0.12 3.02 -6.90
N THR A 125 -0.59 3.87 -6.17
CA THR A 125 -0.01 4.99 -5.43
C THR A 125 -0.48 4.94 -3.99
N TYR A 126 0.45 4.92 -3.05
CA TYR A 126 0.18 4.76 -1.62
C TYR A 126 0.41 6.06 -0.86
N LYS A 127 -0.52 6.41 0.05
CA LYS A 127 -0.38 7.50 1.02
C LYS A 127 -0.64 6.97 2.42
N SER A 128 0.36 7.05 3.31
CA SER A 128 0.18 6.64 4.71
C SER A 128 -0.70 7.62 5.47
N LEU A 129 -1.55 7.07 6.32
CA LEU A 129 -2.40 7.83 7.24
C LEU A 129 -1.82 7.92 8.65
N ALA A 130 -0.77 7.16 8.95
CA ALA A 130 -0.14 7.15 10.27
C ALA A 130 1.41 7.12 10.20
N PRO A 131 2.07 7.99 9.41
CA PRO A 131 3.51 7.88 9.15
C PRO A 131 4.37 8.12 10.40
N GLU A 132 3.86 8.84 11.40
CA GLU A 132 4.63 9.29 12.55
C GLU A 132 4.54 8.37 13.79
N VAL A 133 3.70 7.33 13.75
CA VAL A 133 3.50 6.44 14.90
C VAL A 133 4.63 5.44 15.03
N LYS A 134 5.27 5.43 16.20
CA LYS A 134 6.34 4.48 16.54
C LYS A 134 5.78 3.09 16.81
N GLY A 135 6.40 2.07 16.22
CA GLY A 135 6.10 0.67 16.54
C GLY A 135 4.68 0.23 16.17
N ARG A 136 4.06 0.87 15.16
CA ARG A 136 2.74 0.47 14.70
C ARG A 136 2.78 -0.90 14.03
N HIS A 137 1.75 -1.69 14.28
CA HIS A 137 1.53 -3.00 13.66
C HIS A 137 0.54 -2.95 12.50
N MET A 138 -0.33 -1.94 12.48
CA MET A 138 -1.24 -1.68 11.37
C MET A 138 -0.67 -0.57 10.48
N GLU A 139 -0.73 -0.75 9.17
CA GLU A 139 -0.47 0.32 8.21
C GLU A 139 -1.77 0.71 7.54
N ALA A 140 -2.24 1.93 7.81
CA ALA A 140 -3.43 2.49 7.19
C ALA A 140 -3.03 3.38 6.02
N LEU A 141 -3.58 3.09 4.83
CA LEU A 141 -3.20 3.70 3.56
C LEU A 141 -4.42 4.19 2.79
N ILE A 142 -4.30 5.33 2.14
CA ILE A 142 -5.11 5.62 0.96
C ILE A 142 -4.33 5.12 -0.24
N VAL A 143 -4.94 4.24 -1.03
CA VAL A 143 -4.34 3.64 -2.22
C VAL A 143 -5.16 4.05 -3.44
N GLN A 144 -4.52 4.69 -4.40
CA GLN A 144 -5.08 4.85 -5.73
C GLN A 144 -4.64 3.68 -6.59
N LEU A 145 -5.61 2.99 -7.16
CA LEU A 145 -5.46 1.87 -8.07
C LEU A 145 -5.62 2.35 -9.50
N ASP A 146 -4.78 1.87 -10.38
CA ASP A 146 -4.95 1.95 -11.83
C ASP A 146 -5.38 0.57 -12.36
N VAL A 147 -5.76 0.50 -13.63
CA VAL A 147 -6.06 -0.79 -14.29
C VAL A 147 -4.76 -1.58 -14.43
N ASP A 148 -4.76 -2.83 -14.01
CA ASP A 148 -3.61 -3.75 -14.13
C ASP A 148 -3.89 -4.91 -15.11
N PRO A 149 -3.51 -4.75 -16.40
CA PRO A 149 -3.70 -5.81 -17.39
C PRO A 149 -2.74 -7.00 -17.21
N GLU A 150 -1.63 -6.82 -16.50
CA GLU A 150 -0.62 -7.87 -16.27
C GLU A 150 -1.03 -8.81 -15.13
N LYS A 151 -2.03 -8.42 -14.32
CA LYS A 151 -2.61 -9.19 -13.21
C LYS A 151 -1.56 -9.85 -12.31
N GLU A 152 -0.78 -9.04 -11.65
CA GLU A 152 0.20 -9.57 -10.73
C GLU A 152 -0.45 -10.08 -9.44
N ILE A 153 -0.38 -11.39 -9.23
CA ILE A 153 -0.92 -12.05 -8.04
C ILE A 153 0.01 -11.78 -6.85
N SER A 154 -0.58 -11.32 -5.76
CA SER A 154 0.09 -11.12 -4.48
C SER A 154 -0.21 -12.27 -3.53
N VAL A 155 0.79 -12.72 -2.78
CA VAL A 155 0.66 -13.67 -1.68
C VAL A 155 1.66 -13.27 -0.62
N HIS A 156 1.18 -12.98 0.59
CA HIS A 156 2.04 -12.65 1.73
C HIS A 156 1.32 -12.98 3.03
N GLU A 157 2.03 -12.97 4.10
CA GLU A 157 1.44 -13.14 5.42
C GLU A 157 0.70 -11.86 5.85
N GLY A 158 -0.18 -12.00 6.85
CA GLY A 158 -0.92 -10.89 7.40
C GLY A 158 -2.36 -10.87 6.93
N GLU A 159 -3.00 -9.78 7.21
CA GLU A 159 -4.43 -9.56 7.01
C GLU A 159 -4.65 -8.21 6.37
N GLU A 160 -5.61 -8.14 5.47
CA GLU A 160 -5.99 -6.89 4.82
C GLU A 160 -7.48 -6.60 5.00
N PHE A 161 -7.78 -5.38 5.41
CA PHE A 161 -9.10 -4.78 5.33
C PHE A 161 -9.10 -3.68 4.28
N ILE A 162 -10.03 -3.77 3.34
CA ILE A 162 -10.19 -2.82 2.25
C ILE A 162 -11.59 -2.23 2.29
N PHE A 163 -11.68 -0.92 2.11
CA PHE A 163 -12.94 -0.19 1.95
C PHE A 163 -12.85 0.67 0.69
N VAL A 164 -13.81 0.51 -0.22
CA VAL A 164 -13.83 1.26 -1.48
C VAL A 164 -14.36 2.66 -1.22
N LEU A 165 -13.58 3.67 -1.60
CA LEU A 165 -13.91 5.09 -1.44
C LEU A 165 -14.48 5.69 -2.72
N ASP A 166 -13.90 5.30 -3.88
CA ASP A 166 -14.26 5.83 -5.18
C ASP A 166 -13.87 4.87 -6.31
N GLY A 167 -14.60 4.88 -7.42
CA GLY A 167 -14.39 4.01 -8.55
C GLY A 167 -14.85 2.56 -8.30
N ILE A 168 -14.67 1.69 -9.28
CA ILE A 168 -15.00 0.27 -9.18
C ILE A 168 -13.71 -0.53 -9.08
N VAL A 169 -13.64 -1.39 -8.07
CA VAL A 169 -12.50 -2.25 -7.80
C VAL A 169 -12.80 -3.66 -8.30
N VAL A 170 -11.87 -4.24 -9.05
CA VAL A 170 -11.84 -5.67 -9.34
C VAL A 170 -10.93 -6.34 -8.33
N LEU A 171 -11.46 -7.31 -7.61
CA LEU A 171 -10.75 -8.13 -6.64
C LEU A 171 -10.83 -9.59 -7.06
N GLU A 172 -9.70 -10.25 -7.21
CA GLU A 172 -9.59 -11.69 -7.40
C GLU A 172 -8.96 -12.28 -6.12
N ILE A 173 -9.62 -13.28 -5.51
CA ILE A 173 -9.15 -13.98 -4.30
C ILE A 173 -9.28 -15.48 -4.55
N GLY A 174 -8.14 -16.21 -4.58
CA GLY A 174 -8.13 -17.59 -5.02
C GLY A 174 -8.71 -17.71 -6.42
N ASP A 175 -9.77 -18.51 -6.56
CA ASP A 175 -10.46 -18.73 -7.84
C ASP A 175 -11.69 -17.83 -8.03
N GLU A 176 -11.99 -16.97 -7.06
CA GLU A 176 -13.17 -16.11 -7.07
C GLU A 176 -12.85 -14.69 -7.53
N LYS A 177 -13.81 -14.05 -8.21
CA LYS A 177 -13.68 -12.68 -8.71
C LYS A 177 -14.89 -11.85 -8.28
N PHE A 178 -14.60 -10.67 -7.76
CA PHE A 178 -15.59 -9.71 -7.27
C PHE A 178 -15.39 -8.35 -7.92
N GLU A 179 -16.48 -7.63 -8.09
CA GLU A 179 -16.50 -6.19 -8.36
C GLU A 179 -17.06 -5.50 -7.12
N LEU A 180 -16.30 -4.54 -6.60
CA LEU A 180 -16.66 -3.79 -5.40
C LEU A 180 -16.91 -2.34 -5.78
N GLU A 181 -18.03 -1.80 -5.31
CA GLU A 181 -18.47 -0.41 -5.53
C GLU A 181 -18.13 0.47 -4.31
N PRO A 182 -18.16 1.81 -4.42
CA PRO A 182 -17.99 2.71 -3.30
C PRO A 182 -18.92 2.39 -2.13
N GLY A 183 -18.34 2.20 -0.94
CA GLY A 183 -19.04 1.77 0.27
C GLY A 183 -18.92 0.28 0.57
N ASP A 184 -18.49 -0.53 -0.40
CA ASP A 184 -18.21 -1.94 -0.16
C ASP A 184 -16.91 -2.12 0.62
N SER A 185 -16.82 -3.22 1.35
CA SER A 185 -15.62 -3.61 2.08
C SER A 185 -15.33 -5.09 1.95
N VAL A 186 -14.07 -5.44 2.08
CA VAL A 186 -13.61 -6.82 2.15
C VAL A 186 -12.52 -6.97 3.20
N TYR A 187 -12.51 -8.11 3.84
CA TYR A 187 -11.45 -8.54 4.76
C TYR A 187 -10.97 -9.92 4.34
N TYR A 188 -9.68 -10.12 4.23
CA TYR A 188 -9.11 -11.41 3.87
C TYR A 188 -7.74 -11.66 4.50
N LEU A 189 -7.39 -12.94 4.59
CA LEU A 189 -6.04 -13.38 4.94
C LEU A 189 -5.18 -13.32 3.68
N SER A 190 -4.12 -12.53 3.73
CA SER A 190 -3.26 -12.26 2.57
C SER A 190 -2.40 -13.46 2.14
N THR A 191 -2.45 -14.56 2.89
CA THR A 191 -1.90 -15.87 2.49
C THR A 191 -2.70 -16.52 1.34
N THR A 192 -3.94 -16.07 1.09
CA THR A 192 -4.70 -16.44 -0.09
C THR A 192 -4.19 -15.64 -1.28
N PRO A 193 -3.88 -16.29 -2.42
CA PRO A 193 -3.52 -15.56 -3.64
C PRO A 193 -4.57 -14.53 -4.01
N HIS A 194 -4.16 -13.28 -4.19
CA HIS A 194 -5.09 -12.19 -4.48
C HIS A 194 -4.51 -11.19 -5.47
N HIS A 195 -5.42 -10.51 -6.17
CA HIS A 195 -5.11 -9.39 -7.06
C HIS A 195 -6.20 -8.33 -6.92
N ILE A 196 -5.79 -7.07 -6.84
CA ILE A 196 -6.70 -5.93 -6.76
C ILE A 196 -6.30 -4.86 -7.77
N ALA A 197 -7.28 -4.30 -8.50
CA ALA A 197 -7.05 -3.25 -9.48
C ALA A 197 -8.31 -2.41 -9.69
N ALA A 198 -8.17 -1.26 -10.34
CA ALA A 198 -9.32 -0.55 -10.86
C ALA A 198 -9.93 -1.32 -12.04
N LYS A 199 -11.27 -1.30 -12.17
CA LYS A 199 -11.99 -1.93 -13.28
C LYS A 199 -11.74 -1.18 -14.58
N ASP A 200 -11.92 0.13 -14.56
CA ASP A 200 -11.91 0.98 -15.76
C ASP A 200 -10.70 1.91 -15.77
N ASP A 201 -10.79 3.12 -15.19
CA ASP A 201 -9.70 4.10 -15.18
C ASP A 201 -8.93 4.02 -13.86
N LYS A 202 -9.55 4.48 -12.79
CA LYS A 202 -8.97 4.53 -11.45
C LYS A 202 -9.99 4.17 -10.39
N ALA A 203 -9.49 3.65 -9.28
CA ALA A 203 -10.27 3.49 -8.07
C ALA A 203 -9.46 3.95 -6.87
N THR A 204 -10.12 4.35 -5.80
CA THR A 204 -9.48 4.75 -4.54
C THR A 204 -10.02 3.91 -3.40
N ILE A 205 -9.13 3.36 -2.60
CA ILE A 205 -9.47 2.53 -1.45
C ILE A 205 -8.79 3.05 -0.19
N LEU A 206 -9.43 2.79 0.95
CA LEU A 206 -8.76 2.72 2.24
C LEU A 206 -8.30 1.26 2.43
N ALA A 207 -7.02 1.06 2.59
CA ALA A 207 -6.44 -0.23 2.91
C ALA A 207 -5.82 -0.19 4.32
N VAL A 208 -6.12 -1.18 5.13
CA VAL A 208 -5.48 -1.41 6.43
C VAL A 208 -4.82 -2.78 6.38
N LEU A 209 -3.50 -2.77 6.56
CA LEU A 209 -2.69 -3.98 6.58
C LEU A 209 -2.22 -4.24 8.01
N TYR A 210 -2.26 -5.50 8.40
CA TYR A 210 -1.76 -5.98 9.68
C TYR A 210 -0.86 -7.19 9.45
N GLU A 211 0.35 -7.15 9.99
CA GLU A 211 1.36 -8.19 9.75
C GLU A 211 1.47 -9.22 10.91
N GLY A 212 0.70 -9.04 11.98
CA GLY A 212 0.76 -9.95 13.13
C GLY A 212 1.86 -9.60 14.13
#